data_5f949866ad49c8fd12af603caded50fd
#
_entry.id   5f949866ad49c8fd12af603caded50fd
#
_cell.length_a   1.000
_cell.length_b   1.000
_cell.length_c   1.000
_cell.angle_alpha   90.00
_cell.angle_beta   90.00
_cell.angle_gamma   90.00
#
_symmetry.space_group_name_H-M   'P 1'
#
loop_
_entity.id
_entity.type
_entity.pdbx_description
1 polymer ?
#
loop_
_entity_poly.entity_id
_entity_poly.type
_entity_poly.pdbx_seq_one_letter_code
_entity_poly.pdbx_strand_id
1 'polypeptide(L)'
;MSKSVRKFFAFLVILQLVIPYTVFAAAVGKFTSVIGKVTLTRAGVPLTPVVNSQVQVKDLIVTGDKSSATMVFSDDSSIRLQQNSKLEIKEYMMKGQTRKSIFSMALGRLTASVSKFIGGDNSFEVHSPTAVAGVRGTGFEFVVAMVGTQLSTTVTCTAGVLSVSALSATGAVIATTTIVVGQTAVISATGITVSAVGAGATGAGAATTSTTVTTATGTGTVTTGAAAGAGTAAGTATVAGVGVGTVAAAAVGAAVVVGVVVQATSGTTTATHHH
;
A
#
# COMPACT_ATOMS: atom_id res chain seq x y z
N MET A 1 18.87 -40.46 -48.65
CA MET A 1 17.74 -39.58 -48.33
C MET A 1 17.51 -38.63 -49.50
N SER A 2 16.35 -38.70 -50.15
CA SER A 2 15.98 -37.85 -51.29
C SER A 2 16.00 -36.35 -50.91
N LYS A 3 16.43 -35.49 -51.83
CA LYS A 3 16.45 -34.02 -51.66
C LYS A 3 15.07 -33.48 -51.26
N SER A 4 13.98 -34.13 -51.66
CA SER A 4 12.61 -33.80 -51.32
C SER A 4 12.30 -34.08 -49.85
N VAL A 5 12.81 -35.17 -49.26
CA VAL A 5 12.62 -35.52 -47.85
C VAL A 5 13.32 -34.51 -46.94
N ARG A 6 14.52 -34.05 -47.33
CA ARG A 6 15.25 -32.99 -46.58
C ARG A 6 14.50 -31.65 -46.59
N LYS A 7 13.89 -31.29 -47.75
CA LYS A 7 13.08 -30.06 -47.83
C LYS A 7 11.81 -30.14 -47.00
N PHE A 8 11.15 -31.31 -46.98
CA PHE A 8 9.97 -31.57 -46.17
C PHE A 8 10.28 -31.50 -44.66
N PHE A 9 11.38 -32.10 -44.22
CA PHE A 9 11.84 -31.98 -42.83
C PHE A 9 12.22 -30.56 -42.47
N ALA A 10 12.89 -29.82 -43.33
CA ALA A 10 13.23 -28.43 -43.10
C ALA A 10 11.96 -27.56 -42.99
N PHE A 11 10.95 -27.80 -43.82
CA PHE A 11 9.67 -27.11 -43.77
C PHE A 11 8.89 -27.43 -42.46
N LEU A 12 8.90 -28.68 -42.00
CA LEU A 12 8.27 -29.12 -40.78
C LEU A 12 8.92 -28.47 -39.54
N VAL A 13 10.26 -28.35 -39.53
CA VAL A 13 11.00 -27.68 -38.45
C VAL A 13 10.71 -26.17 -38.40
N ILE A 14 10.63 -25.53 -39.60
CA ILE A 14 10.29 -24.11 -39.69
C ILE A 14 8.85 -23.87 -39.25
N LEU A 15 7.91 -24.76 -39.56
CA LEU A 15 6.51 -24.67 -39.17
C LEU A 15 6.36 -24.76 -37.63
N GLN A 16 7.18 -25.55 -36.94
CA GLN A 16 7.19 -25.62 -35.49
C GLN A 16 7.73 -24.35 -34.81
N LEU A 17 8.62 -23.60 -35.49
CA LEU A 17 9.20 -22.35 -34.98
C LEU A 17 8.23 -21.17 -35.07
N VAL A 18 7.19 -21.27 -35.89
CA VAL A 18 6.19 -20.19 -36.12
C VAL A 18 4.98 -20.32 -35.21
N ILE A 19 4.81 -21.44 -34.48
CA ILE A 19 3.70 -21.59 -33.54
C ILE A 19 3.98 -20.69 -32.34
N PRO A 20 3.22 -19.60 -32.12
CA PRO A 20 3.38 -18.78 -30.93
C PRO A 20 3.04 -19.65 -29.72
N TYR A 21 4.03 -19.90 -28.87
CA TYR A 21 3.80 -20.50 -27.58
C TYR A 21 3.03 -19.47 -26.77
N THR A 22 1.72 -19.64 -26.63
CA THR A 22 0.91 -18.86 -25.72
C THR A 22 1.34 -19.22 -24.30
N VAL A 23 2.18 -18.39 -23.71
CA VAL A 23 2.54 -18.49 -22.30
C VAL A 23 1.27 -18.12 -21.53
N PHE A 24 0.52 -19.11 -21.06
CA PHE A 24 -0.57 -18.92 -20.13
C PHE A 24 0.02 -18.41 -18.81
N ALA A 25 -0.12 -17.14 -18.54
CA ALA A 25 0.21 -16.62 -17.23
C ALA A 25 -0.67 -17.33 -16.19
N ALA A 26 -0.04 -17.86 -15.13
CA ALA A 26 -0.74 -18.57 -14.09
C ALA A 26 -1.77 -17.66 -13.43
N ALA A 27 -2.97 -18.19 -13.16
CA ALA A 27 -3.98 -17.51 -12.40
C ALA A 27 -3.50 -17.33 -10.95
N VAL A 28 -3.56 -16.09 -10.46
CA VAL A 28 -3.14 -15.73 -9.10
C VAL A 28 -4.33 -15.58 -8.14
N GLY A 29 -5.54 -15.57 -8.69
CA GLY A 29 -6.79 -15.44 -7.94
C GLY A 29 -8.00 -15.55 -8.85
N LYS A 30 -9.18 -15.30 -8.28
CA LYS A 30 -10.46 -15.29 -8.99
C LYS A 30 -11.41 -14.24 -8.43
N PHE A 31 -12.33 -13.78 -9.28
CA PHE A 31 -13.45 -12.95 -8.84
C PHE A 31 -14.47 -13.79 -8.09
N THR A 32 -14.85 -13.35 -6.90
CA THR A 32 -15.91 -13.96 -6.09
C THR A 32 -17.21 -13.16 -6.13
N SER A 33 -17.13 -11.87 -6.48
CA SER A 33 -18.29 -11.00 -6.69
C SER A 33 -17.96 -9.95 -7.74
N VAL A 34 -18.90 -9.71 -8.64
CA VAL A 34 -18.84 -8.64 -9.66
C VAL A 34 -20.20 -7.98 -9.69
N ILE A 35 -20.27 -6.68 -9.42
CA ILE A 35 -21.50 -5.89 -9.38
C ILE A 35 -21.30 -4.65 -10.26
N GLY A 36 -22.24 -4.37 -11.14
CA GLY A 36 -22.22 -3.22 -12.03
C GLY A 36 -21.23 -3.38 -13.19
N LYS A 37 -20.65 -2.27 -13.63
CA LYS A 37 -19.69 -2.24 -14.75
C LYS A 37 -18.27 -2.44 -14.25
N VAL A 38 -17.71 -3.61 -14.50
CA VAL A 38 -16.31 -3.93 -14.18
C VAL A 38 -15.61 -4.32 -15.48
N THR A 39 -14.44 -3.76 -15.72
CA THR A 39 -13.59 -4.07 -16.88
C THR A 39 -12.28 -4.62 -16.39
N LEU A 40 -11.87 -5.76 -16.93
CA LEU A 40 -10.57 -6.39 -16.74
C LEU A 40 -9.78 -6.21 -18.04
N THR A 41 -8.66 -5.51 -18.00
CA THR A 41 -7.78 -5.40 -19.17
C THR A 41 -6.60 -6.33 -18.99
N ARG A 42 -6.44 -7.27 -19.90
CA ARG A 42 -5.35 -8.26 -19.95
C ARG A 42 -4.60 -8.13 -21.25
N ALA A 43 -3.28 -7.89 -21.18
CA ALA A 43 -2.44 -7.68 -22.37
C ALA A 43 -3.03 -6.64 -23.35
N GLY A 44 -3.65 -5.57 -22.84
CA GLY A 44 -4.29 -4.53 -23.65
C GLY A 44 -5.71 -4.86 -24.13
N VAL A 45 -6.20 -6.08 -23.94
CA VAL A 45 -7.56 -6.50 -24.34
C VAL A 45 -8.54 -6.30 -23.18
N PRO A 46 -9.61 -5.51 -23.37
CA PRO A 46 -10.65 -5.35 -22.36
C PRO A 46 -11.58 -6.58 -22.35
N LEU A 47 -11.81 -7.10 -21.16
CA LEU A 47 -12.69 -8.23 -20.87
C LEU A 47 -13.71 -7.82 -19.83
N THR A 48 -14.90 -8.38 -19.89
CA THR A 48 -15.92 -8.23 -18.84
C THR A 48 -15.85 -9.44 -17.92
N PRO A 49 -15.33 -9.30 -16.69
CA PRO A 49 -15.23 -10.42 -15.78
C PRO A 49 -16.60 -10.80 -15.23
N VAL A 50 -16.76 -12.08 -14.94
CA VAL A 50 -17.89 -12.65 -14.20
C VAL A 50 -17.37 -13.35 -12.95
N VAL A 51 -18.29 -13.80 -12.09
CA VAL A 51 -17.91 -14.62 -10.93
C VAL A 51 -17.14 -15.86 -11.40
N ASN A 52 -16.06 -16.22 -10.70
CA ASN A 52 -15.06 -17.23 -11.02
C ASN A 52 -14.14 -16.90 -12.21
N SER A 53 -14.23 -15.73 -12.85
CA SER A 53 -13.20 -15.30 -13.79
C SER A 53 -11.84 -15.26 -13.10
N GLN A 54 -10.83 -15.79 -13.76
CA GLN A 54 -9.45 -15.82 -13.24
C GLN A 54 -8.80 -14.44 -13.33
N VAL A 55 -7.96 -14.15 -12.34
CA VAL A 55 -7.13 -12.94 -12.27
C VAL A 55 -5.66 -13.35 -12.46
N GLN A 56 -4.91 -12.57 -13.21
CA GLN A 56 -3.50 -12.82 -13.55
C GLN A 56 -2.63 -11.61 -13.18
N VAL A 57 -1.34 -11.83 -13.09
CA VAL A 57 -0.36 -10.73 -12.98
C VAL A 57 -0.44 -9.85 -14.22
N LYS A 58 -0.30 -8.53 -14.04
CA LYS A 58 -0.46 -7.46 -15.03
C LYS A 58 -1.90 -7.22 -15.50
N ASP A 59 -2.89 -7.85 -14.89
CA ASP A 59 -4.28 -7.47 -15.11
C ASP A 59 -4.55 -6.08 -14.52
N LEU A 60 -5.25 -5.25 -15.28
CA LEU A 60 -5.77 -3.96 -14.87
C LEU A 60 -7.27 -4.06 -14.68
N ILE A 61 -7.74 -3.80 -13.46
CA ILE A 61 -9.16 -3.89 -13.09
C ILE A 61 -9.68 -2.47 -12.87
N VAL A 62 -10.77 -2.14 -13.56
CA VAL A 62 -11.45 -0.85 -13.46
C VAL A 62 -12.91 -1.07 -13.11
N THR A 63 -13.38 -0.43 -12.05
CA THR A 63 -14.80 -0.41 -11.65
C THR A 63 -15.40 0.94 -12.03
N GLY A 64 -16.59 0.91 -12.60
CA GLY A 64 -17.36 2.11 -12.94
C GLY A 64 -18.15 2.67 -11.75
N ASP A 65 -19.07 3.59 -12.04
CA ASP A 65 -20.01 4.12 -11.06
C ASP A 65 -20.95 3.03 -10.54
N LYS A 66 -21.31 3.08 -9.25
CA LYS A 66 -22.18 2.10 -8.55
C LYS A 66 -21.74 0.64 -8.75
N SER A 67 -20.43 0.42 -8.95
CA SER A 67 -19.87 -0.89 -9.25
C SER A 67 -18.90 -1.34 -8.16
N SER A 68 -18.76 -2.64 -8.02
CA SER A 68 -17.76 -3.22 -7.11
C SER A 68 -17.28 -4.59 -7.62
N ALA A 69 -16.07 -4.94 -7.26
CA ALA A 69 -15.49 -6.24 -7.56
C ALA A 69 -14.77 -6.80 -6.33
N THR A 70 -15.02 -8.06 -6.01
CA THR A 70 -14.29 -8.77 -4.94
C THR A 70 -13.50 -9.90 -5.56
N MET A 71 -12.23 -9.99 -5.20
CA MET A 71 -11.31 -11.02 -5.66
C MET A 71 -10.72 -11.73 -4.46
N VAL A 72 -10.50 -13.04 -4.60
CA VAL A 72 -9.76 -13.87 -3.65
C VAL A 72 -8.54 -14.41 -4.36
N PHE A 73 -7.40 -14.27 -3.72
CA PHE A 73 -6.10 -14.70 -4.23
C PHE A 73 -5.73 -16.10 -3.72
N SER A 74 -4.68 -16.69 -4.28
CA SER A 74 -4.23 -18.05 -3.93
C SER A 74 -3.69 -18.16 -2.51
N ASP A 75 -3.44 -17.05 -1.83
CA ASP A 75 -3.01 -16.96 -0.42
C ASP A 75 -4.19 -16.72 0.54
N ASP A 76 -5.43 -16.93 0.08
CA ASP A 76 -6.68 -16.64 0.78
C ASP A 76 -6.86 -15.16 1.18
N SER A 77 -6.02 -14.27 0.67
CA SER A 77 -6.23 -12.84 0.83
C SER A 77 -7.37 -12.38 -0.08
N SER A 78 -8.20 -11.48 0.43
CA SER A 78 -9.31 -10.91 -0.34
C SER A 78 -9.12 -9.41 -0.55
N ILE A 79 -9.42 -8.96 -1.76
CA ILE A 79 -9.45 -7.54 -2.13
C ILE A 79 -10.81 -7.22 -2.70
N ARG A 80 -11.44 -6.19 -2.13
CA ARG A 80 -12.68 -5.61 -2.64
C ARG A 80 -12.40 -4.21 -3.17
N LEU A 81 -12.65 -4.00 -4.45
CA LEU A 81 -12.68 -2.70 -5.10
C LEU A 81 -14.08 -2.11 -5.01
N GLN A 82 -14.19 -0.86 -4.65
CA GLN A 82 -15.43 -0.09 -4.70
C GLN A 82 -15.53 0.66 -6.04
N GLN A 83 -16.58 1.46 -6.20
CA GLN A 83 -16.82 2.22 -7.42
C GLN A 83 -15.67 3.16 -7.78
N ASN A 84 -15.53 3.44 -9.08
CA ASN A 84 -14.56 4.39 -9.63
C ASN A 84 -13.11 4.09 -9.21
N SER A 85 -12.78 2.80 -9.13
CA SER A 85 -11.46 2.34 -8.70
C SER A 85 -10.67 1.75 -9.87
N LYS A 86 -9.35 1.97 -9.84
CA LYS A 86 -8.41 1.46 -10.82
C LYS A 86 -7.23 0.78 -10.12
N LEU A 87 -7.16 -0.54 -10.25
CA LEU A 87 -6.15 -1.40 -9.61
C LEU A 87 -5.41 -2.22 -10.68
N GLU A 88 -4.10 -2.26 -10.59
CA GLU A 88 -3.25 -3.14 -11.39
C GLU A 88 -2.50 -4.12 -10.48
N ILE A 89 -2.43 -5.38 -10.89
CA ILE A 89 -1.64 -6.40 -10.21
C ILE A 89 -0.24 -6.39 -10.80
N LYS A 90 0.70 -5.74 -10.10
CA LYS A 90 2.09 -5.59 -10.60
C LYS A 90 2.87 -6.88 -10.49
N GLU A 91 2.79 -7.52 -9.34
CA GLU A 91 3.53 -8.73 -9.05
C GLU A 91 2.72 -9.61 -8.09
N TYR A 92 2.76 -10.90 -8.32
CA TYR A 92 2.22 -11.88 -7.40
C TYR A 92 3.03 -13.17 -7.54
N MET A 93 3.73 -13.54 -6.48
CA MET A 93 4.56 -14.73 -6.43
C MET A 93 4.35 -15.45 -5.11
N MET A 94 4.08 -16.75 -5.21
CA MET A 94 4.10 -17.66 -4.07
C MET A 94 5.06 -18.80 -4.38
N LYS A 95 6.10 -18.95 -3.57
CA LYS A 95 7.10 -20.03 -3.72
C LYS A 95 7.50 -20.55 -2.35
N GLY A 96 7.00 -21.73 -2.00
CA GLY A 96 7.24 -22.32 -0.68
C GLY A 96 6.73 -21.39 0.44
N GLN A 97 7.64 -20.92 1.28
CA GLN A 97 7.35 -20.01 2.39
C GLN A 97 7.59 -18.52 2.05
N THR A 98 7.73 -18.19 0.77
CA THR A 98 7.91 -16.80 0.33
C THR A 98 6.65 -16.34 -0.41
N ARG A 99 6.12 -15.19 -0.01
CA ARG A 99 5.02 -14.49 -0.69
C ARG A 99 5.49 -13.08 -1.04
N LYS A 100 5.32 -12.71 -2.31
CA LYS A 100 5.50 -11.34 -2.78
C LYS A 100 4.29 -10.93 -3.59
N SER A 101 3.56 -9.92 -3.12
CA SER A 101 2.35 -9.43 -3.77
C SER A 101 2.39 -7.91 -3.81
N ILE A 102 2.39 -7.33 -5.01
CA ILE A 102 2.43 -5.89 -5.23
C ILE A 102 1.24 -5.49 -6.09
N PHE A 103 0.42 -4.63 -5.53
CA PHE A 103 -0.75 -4.04 -6.18
C PHE A 103 -0.53 -2.55 -6.37
N SER A 104 -0.94 -2.00 -7.50
CA SER A 104 -0.85 -0.57 -7.78
C SER A 104 -2.24 0.02 -7.96
N MET A 105 -2.61 0.93 -7.09
CA MET A 105 -3.89 1.63 -7.11
C MET A 105 -3.71 3.07 -7.58
N ALA A 106 -4.28 3.39 -8.72
CA ALA A 106 -4.17 4.74 -9.28
C ALA A 106 -5.23 5.70 -8.69
N LEU A 107 -6.45 5.21 -8.46
CA LEU A 107 -7.57 5.99 -7.93
C LEU A 107 -8.62 5.05 -7.34
N GLY A 108 -9.44 5.54 -6.41
CA GLY A 108 -10.61 4.88 -5.87
C GLY A 108 -10.44 4.35 -4.47
N ARG A 109 -11.18 3.29 -4.12
CA ARG A 109 -11.22 2.69 -2.78
C ARG A 109 -11.08 1.18 -2.85
N LEU A 110 -10.18 0.67 -2.04
CA LEU A 110 -9.88 -0.74 -1.88
C LEU A 110 -10.03 -1.11 -0.41
N THR A 111 -10.71 -2.22 -0.13
CA THR A 111 -10.70 -2.87 1.19
C THR A 111 -10.01 -4.21 1.03
N ALA A 112 -9.00 -4.47 1.84
CA ALA A 112 -8.27 -5.73 1.82
C ALA A 112 -8.32 -6.43 3.18
N SER A 113 -8.44 -7.75 3.12
CA SER A 113 -8.20 -8.65 4.24
C SER A 113 -7.09 -9.58 3.82
N VAL A 114 -5.91 -9.38 4.39
CA VAL A 114 -4.70 -10.11 4.03
C VAL A 114 -4.50 -11.25 5.01
N SER A 115 -4.41 -12.46 4.50
CA SER A 115 -4.17 -13.64 5.31
C SER A 115 -2.81 -13.59 6.00
N LYS A 116 -2.78 -13.99 7.28
CA LYS A 116 -1.53 -14.07 8.03
C LYS A 116 -0.69 -15.21 7.48
N PHE A 117 0.42 -14.87 6.88
CA PHE A 117 1.37 -15.82 6.35
C PHE A 117 2.48 -16.07 7.36
N ILE A 118 2.65 -17.32 7.78
CA ILE A 118 3.67 -17.74 8.75
C ILE A 118 4.80 -18.39 7.96
N GLY A 119 5.99 -17.75 7.95
CA GLY A 119 7.20 -18.25 7.27
C GLY A 119 7.95 -17.12 6.57
N GLY A 120 9.15 -17.38 6.08
CA GLY A 120 10.08 -16.63 5.25
C GLY A 120 9.82 -15.15 4.92
N ASP A 121 10.30 -14.74 3.76
CA ASP A 121 10.09 -13.38 3.25
C ASP A 121 8.64 -13.21 2.78
N ASN A 122 7.94 -12.34 3.45
CA ASN A 122 6.54 -12.09 3.21
C ASN A 122 6.29 -10.60 3.00
N SER A 123 6.00 -10.24 1.76
CA SER A 123 5.69 -8.88 1.35
C SER A 123 4.33 -8.85 0.67
N PHE A 124 3.40 -8.11 1.25
CA PHE A 124 2.14 -7.72 0.60
C PHE A 124 2.07 -6.20 0.62
N GLU A 125 2.07 -5.59 -0.55
CA GLU A 125 2.16 -4.15 -0.69
C GLU A 125 1.07 -3.60 -1.60
N VAL A 126 0.49 -2.47 -1.19
CA VAL A 126 -0.39 -1.66 -2.03
C VAL A 126 0.27 -0.30 -2.25
N HIS A 127 0.55 0.00 -3.50
CA HIS A 127 1.19 1.22 -3.95
C HIS A 127 0.16 2.18 -4.52
N SER A 128 0.32 3.46 -4.22
CA SER A 128 -0.32 4.57 -4.91
C SER A 128 0.74 5.56 -5.39
N PRO A 129 0.38 6.61 -6.15
CA PRO A 129 1.34 7.65 -6.52
C PRO A 129 1.96 8.38 -5.34
N THR A 130 1.30 8.40 -4.17
CA THR A 130 1.74 9.15 -2.98
C THR A 130 2.12 8.27 -1.80
N ALA A 131 1.82 6.97 -1.83
CA ALA A 131 2.05 6.09 -0.68
C ALA A 131 2.33 4.64 -1.05
N VAL A 132 3.02 3.95 -0.14
CA VAL A 132 3.14 2.48 -0.11
C VAL A 132 2.64 2.00 1.24
N ALA A 133 1.69 1.07 1.22
CA ALA A 133 1.21 0.37 2.41
C ALA A 133 1.73 -1.06 2.39
N GLY A 134 2.61 -1.40 3.34
CA GLY A 134 3.13 -2.74 3.56
C GLY A 134 2.39 -3.45 4.69
N VAL A 135 1.89 -4.65 4.44
CA VAL A 135 1.01 -5.39 5.36
C VAL A 135 1.52 -6.79 5.66
N ARG A 136 1.24 -7.25 6.88
CA ARG A 136 1.58 -8.60 7.30
C ARG A 136 0.43 -9.23 8.10
N GLY A 137 -0.57 -9.77 7.38
CA GLY A 137 -1.73 -10.38 8.00
C GLY A 137 -2.67 -9.37 8.67
N THR A 138 -3.18 -8.40 7.89
CA THR A 138 -3.95 -7.26 8.37
C THR A 138 -5.20 -7.04 7.53
N GLY A 139 -6.22 -6.43 8.15
CA GLY A 139 -7.34 -5.80 7.46
C GLY A 139 -7.11 -4.30 7.33
N PHE A 140 -7.37 -3.74 6.16
CA PHE A 140 -7.23 -2.30 5.95
C PHE A 140 -8.11 -1.78 4.81
N GLU A 141 -8.36 -0.50 4.86
CA GLU A 141 -8.95 0.27 3.77
C GLU A 141 -7.90 1.22 3.18
N PHE A 142 -7.84 1.30 1.86
CA PHE A 142 -6.90 2.12 1.12
C PHE A 142 -7.66 2.96 0.10
N VAL A 143 -7.60 4.27 0.22
CA VAL A 143 -8.34 5.22 -0.61
C VAL A 143 -7.36 6.16 -1.28
N VAL A 144 -7.44 6.25 -2.59
CA VAL A 144 -6.70 7.23 -3.39
C VAL A 144 -7.70 8.19 -4.00
N ALA A 145 -7.60 9.45 -3.67
CA ALA A 145 -8.52 10.48 -4.15
C ALA A 145 -7.80 11.79 -4.48
N MET A 146 -8.42 12.59 -5.34
CA MET A 146 -7.98 13.97 -5.57
C MET A 146 -8.51 14.86 -4.44
N VAL A 147 -7.63 15.62 -3.82
CA VAL A 147 -7.97 16.69 -2.87
C VAL A 147 -7.49 18.00 -3.46
N GLY A 148 -8.42 18.79 -3.98
CA GLY A 148 -8.08 19.92 -4.85
C GLY A 148 -7.39 19.44 -6.14
N THR A 149 -6.17 19.86 -6.36
CA THR A 149 -5.35 19.49 -7.53
C THR A 149 -4.32 18.40 -7.24
N GLN A 150 -4.25 17.89 -6.01
CA GLN A 150 -3.26 16.91 -5.58
C GLN A 150 -3.89 15.56 -5.25
N LEU A 151 -3.16 14.48 -5.54
CA LEU A 151 -3.52 13.15 -5.07
C LEU A 151 -3.19 13.02 -3.58
N SER A 152 -4.14 12.45 -2.85
CA SER A 152 -3.98 12.07 -1.45
C SER A 152 -4.34 10.60 -1.28
N THR A 153 -3.60 9.91 -0.43
CA THR A 153 -3.89 8.54 -0.06
C THR A 153 -4.26 8.48 1.40
N THR A 154 -5.40 7.86 1.69
CA THR A 154 -5.86 7.62 3.06
C THR A 154 -5.82 6.12 3.31
N VAL A 155 -5.17 5.72 4.41
CA VAL A 155 -5.04 4.31 4.81
C VAL A 155 -5.59 4.15 6.22
N THR A 156 -6.59 3.30 6.37
CA THR A 156 -7.21 2.99 7.68
C THR A 156 -6.94 1.54 8.04
N CYS A 157 -6.36 1.30 9.21
CA CYS A 157 -6.12 -0.04 9.73
C CYS A 157 -7.37 -0.56 10.44
N THR A 158 -7.96 -1.66 9.95
CA THR A 158 -9.14 -2.29 10.55
C THR A 158 -8.81 -3.54 11.36
N ALA A 159 -7.66 -4.17 11.12
CA ALA A 159 -7.16 -5.32 11.88
C ALA A 159 -5.65 -5.41 11.76
N GLY A 160 -4.95 -5.71 12.86
CA GLY A 160 -3.49 -5.93 12.86
C GLY A 160 -2.66 -4.66 12.88
N VAL A 161 -1.53 -4.68 12.20
CA VAL A 161 -0.53 -3.59 12.15
C VAL A 161 -0.09 -3.38 10.71
N LEU A 162 0.03 -2.13 10.29
CA LEU A 162 0.30 -1.72 8.93
C LEU A 162 1.46 -0.72 8.90
N SER A 163 2.43 -0.93 8.02
CA SER A 163 3.48 0.05 7.74
C SER A 163 3.08 0.91 6.55
N VAL A 164 3.16 2.23 6.68
CA VAL A 164 2.79 3.18 5.63
C VAL A 164 3.96 4.10 5.35
N SER A 165 4.37 4.19 4.09
CA SER A 165 5.42 5.09 3.62
C SER A 165 4.84 6.13 2.68
N ALA A 166 5.21 7.39 2.86
CA ALA A 166 4.90 8.46 1.93
C ALA A 166 5.96 8.55 0.83
N LEU A 167 5.50 8.79 -0.38
CA LEU A 167 6.34 8.98 -1.55
C LEU A 167 6.34 10.45 -1.98
N SER A 168 7.51 10.95 -2.35
CA SER A 168 7.65 12.22 -3.06
C SER A 168 7.13 12.10 -4.50
N ALA A 169 6.98 13.22 -5.21
CA ALA A 169 6.62 13.24 -6.62
C ALA A 169 7.62 12.47 -7.52
N THR A 170 8.86 12.27 -7.06
CA THR A 170 9.88 11.48 -7.74
C THR A 170 9.85 9.99 -7.37
N GLY A 171 8.94 9.56 -6.48
CA GLY A 171 8.83 8.19 -6.00
C GLY A 171 9.79 7.81 -4.87
N ALA A 172 10.56 8.77 -4.34
CA ALA A 172 11.41 8.51 -3.18
C ALA A 172 10.58 8.49 -1.89
N VAL A 173 10.94 7.59 -0.95
CA VAL A 173 10.30 7.55 0.37
C VAL A 173 10.76 8.77 1.19
N ILE A 174 9.80 9.59 1.62
CA ILE A 174 10.05 10.81 2.41
C ILE A 174 9.71 10.63 3.89
N ALA A 175 8.81 9.72 4.22
CA ALA A 175 8.45 9.39 5.60
C ALA A 175 7.89 7.97 5.67
N THR A 176 8.05 7.31 6.81
CA THR A 176 7.44 6.00 7.10
C THR A 176 6.87 6.01 8.51
N THR A 177 5.69 5.44 8.67
CA THR A 177 5.03 5.28 9.96
C THR A 177 4.34 3.93 10.06
N THR A 178 4.04 3.52 11.27
CA THR A 178 3.24 2.31 11.53
C THR A 178 1.92 2.72 12.14
N ILE A 179 0.83 2.18 11.62
CA ILE A 179 -0.51 2.38 12.14
C ILE A 179 -1.10 1.05 12.65
N VAL A 180 -1.87 1.16 13.73
CA VAL A 180 -2.56 0.04 14.37
C VAL A 180 -4.07 0.15 14.17
N VAL A 181 -4.80 -0.86 14.60
CA VAL A 181 -6.27 -0.92 14.52
C VAL A 181 -6.91 0.37 15.03
N GLY A 182 -7.85 0.92 14.26
CA GLY A 182 -8.55 2.17 14.57
C GLY A 182 -7.76 3.44 14.24
N GLN A 183 -6.57 3.34 13.66
CA GLN A 183 -5.84 4.51 13.18
C GLN A 183 -5.99 4.68 11.68
N THR A 184 -5.97 5.94 11.26
CA THR A 184 -6.01 6.37 9.87
C THR A 184 -4.80 7.26 9.58
N ALA A 185 -4.06 6.92 8.53
CA ALA A 185 -3.00 7.76 7.98
C ALA A 185 -3.52 8.47 6.73
N VAL A 186 -3.33 9.77 6.65
CA VAL A 186 -3.55 10.58 5.45
C VAL A 186 -2.19 10.97 4.90
N ILE A 187 -1.92 10.57 3.67
CA ILE A 187 -0.63 10.71 3.02
C ILE A 187 -0.79 11.65 1.82
N SER A 188 0.06 12.65 1.78
CA SER A 188 0.17 13.60 0.68
C SER A 188 1.63 13.70 0.20
N ALA A 189 1.87 14.46 -0.85
CA ALA A 189 3.22 14.74 -1.33
C ALA A 189 4.11 15.46 -0.31
N THR A 190 3.52 16.00 0.78
CA THR A 190 4.21 16.77 1.83
C THR A 190 4.49 15.97 3.10
N GLY A 191 3.90 14.77 3.24
CA GLY A 191 4.13 13.93 4.42
C GLY A 191 2.94 13.06 4.82
N ILE A 192 3.00 12.55 6.05
CA ILE A 192 1.99 11.65 6.65
C ILE A 192 1.40 12.33 7.87
N THR A 193 0.06 12.33 7.96
CA THR A 193 -0.67 12.70 9.18
C THR A 193 -1.41 11.48 9.68
N VAL A 194 -1.22 11.11 10.95
CA VAL A 194 -1.91 9.97 11.58
C VAL A 194 -2.92 10.48 12.58
N SER A 195 -4.16 10.01 12.49
CA SER A 195 -5.23 10.26 13.43
C SER A 195 -5.80 8.94 13.96
N ALA A 196 -6.11 8.89 15.24
CA ALA A 196 -6.85 7.79 15.84
C ALA A 196 -8.35 8.04 15.66
N VAL A 197 -9.08 7.10 15.08
CA VAL A 197 -10.53 7.10 15.10
C VAL A 197 -10.94 6.51 16.45
N GLY A 198 -11.38 7.35 17.39
CA GLY A 198 -11.87 6.89 18.68
C GLY A 198 -13.03 5.91 18.47
N ALA A 199 -12.91 4.72 19.01
CA ALA A 199 -14.01 3.79 19.11
C ALA A 199 -15.13 4.44 19.94
N GLY A 200 -16.26 4.80 19.30
CA GLY A 200 -17.51 5.13 19.96
C GLY A 200 -17.55 6.48 20.66
N ALA A 201 -17.70 7.55 19.92
CA ALA A 201 -18.23 8.79 20.47
C ALA A 201 -19.76 8.70 20.53
N THR A 202 -20.31 8.02 21.51
CA THR A 202 -21.63 8.35 22.05
C THR A 202 -21.42 9.43 23.10
N GLY A 203 -21.63 10.69 22.72
CA GLY A 203 -21.70 11.81 23.63
C GLY A 203 -20.48 12.75 23.61
N ALA A 204 -20.71 13.93 23.08
CA ALA A 204 -20.02 15.22 23.32
C ALA A 204 -18.51 15.17 23.62
N GLY A 205 -17.69 15.45 22.62
CA GLY A 205 -16.28 15.83 22.79
C GLY A 205 -15.25 14.79 22.38
N ALA A 206 -15.21 14.40 21.10
CA ALA A 206 -14.09 13.62 20.58
C ALA A 206 -12.85 14.52 20.43
N ALA A 207 -11.89 14.37 21.32
CA ALA A 207 -10.56 14.96 21.17
C ALA A 207 -9.80 14.19 20.09
N THR A 208 -9.69 14.77 18.91
CA THR A 208 -8.79 14.24 17.84
C THR A 208 -7.37 14.65 18.18
N THR A 209 -6.54 13.69 18.58
CA THR A 209 -5.10 13.93 18.70
C THR A 209 -4.48 13.75 17.32
N SER A 210 -4.19 14.84 16.65
CA SER A 210 -3.45 14.81 15.38
C SER A 210 -1.97 15.02 15.67
N THR A 211 -1.15 14.02 15.32
CA THR A 211 0.31 14.15 15.34
C THR A 211 0.78 14.41 13.92
N THR A 212 1.22 15.62 13.64
CA THR A 212 1.80 15.99 12.35
C THR A 212 3.30 15.75 12.42
N VAL A 213 3.80 14.81 11.65
CA VAL A 213 5.24 14.60 11.49
C VAL A 213 5.66 15.27 10.18
N THR A 214 6.29 16.44 10.28
CA THR A 214 6.87 17.15 9.15
C THR A 214 8.37 16.89 9.16
N THR A 215 8.90 16.17 8.20
CA THR A 215 10.34 16.07 7.96
C THR A 215 10.74 17.14 6.96
N ALA A 216 11.08 18.34 7.47
CA ALA A 216 11.91 19.28 6.73
C ALA A 216 13.31 19.24 7.35
N THR A 217 14.32 19.37 6.52
CA THR A 217 15.71 19.53 6.94
C THR A 217 15.83 20.77 7.83
N GLY A 218 15.82 20.61 9.15
CA GLY A 218 15.88 21.69 10.12
C GLY A 218 14.79 21.60 11.18
N THR A 219 15.16 21.70 12.42
CA THR A 219 14.41 21.87 13.68
C THR A 219 12.92 21.53 13.64
N GLY A 220 12.56 20.29 13.91
CA GLY A 220 11.17 19.85 13.98
C GLY A 220 10.57 20.14 15.34
N THR A 221 9.49 20.93 15.38
CA THR A 221 8.67 21.14 16.58
C THR A 221 7.52 20.13 16.54
N VAL A 222 7.45 19.24 17.53
CA VAL A 222 6.30 18.36 17.72
C VAL A 222 5.31 19.07 18.67
N THR A 223 4.20 19.54 18.13
CA THR A 223 3.14 20.13 18.95
C THR A 223 2.06 19.08 19.20
N THR A 224 1.97 18.57 20.40
CA THR A 224 0.86 17.74 20.85
C THR A 224 -0.22 18.67 21.41
N GLY A 225 -1.26 18.88 20.66
CA GLY A 225 -2.45 19.60 21.14
C GLY A 225 -3.35 18.63 21.91
N ALA A 226 -3.41 18.74 23.22
CA ALA A 226 -4.41 18.08 24.03
C ALA A 226 -5.58 19.07 24.21
N ALA A 227 -6.77 18.75 23.70
CA ALA A 227 -7.97 19.47 24.01
C ALA A 227 -8.42 19.06 25.43
N ALA A 228 -8.45 20.05 26.32
CA ALA A 228 -8.72 19.88 27.75
C ALA A 228 -10.21 19.61 28.02
N GLY A 229 -10.50 18.45 28.60
CA GLY A 229 -11.54 18.34 29.59
C GLY A 229 -10.89 18.46 30.95
N ALA A 230 -11.06 19.60 31.61
CA ALA A 230 -10.73 19.95 33.01
C ALA A 230 -9.51 19.21 33.61
N GLY A 231 -8.31 19.79 33.44
CA GLY A 231 -7.10 19.32 34.09
C GLY A 231 -5.85 19.67 33.30
N THR A 232 -5.31 20.83 33.57
CA THR A 232 -4.11 21.42 32.96
C THR A 232 -2.88 20.54 33.04
N ALA A 233 -2.34 20.16 31.88
CA ALA A 233 -0.90 19.98 31.72
C ALA A 233 -0.55 20.14 30.23
N ALA A 234 -0.15 21.34 29.83
CA ALA A 234 0.53 21.59 28.56
C ALA A 234 2.01 21.22 28.72
N GLY A 235 2.45 20.16 28.11
CA GLY A 235 3.85 19.80 28.03
C GLY A 235 4.39 20.09 26.64
N THR A 236 5.23 21.11 26.50
CA THR A 236 5.99 21.39 25.27
C THR A 236 7.29 20.62 25.35
N ALA A 237 7.50 19.63 24.50
CA ALA A 237 8.80 18.98 24.35
C ALA A 237 9.54 19.58 23.16
N THR A 238 10.61 20.31 23.44
CA THR A 238 11.53 20.83 22.43
C THR A 238 12.69 19.85 22.32
N VAL A 239 12.87 19.25 21.15
CA VAL A 239 14.04 18.43 20.86
C VAL A 239 14.98 19.26 20.00
N ALA A 240 16.03 19.78 20.62
CA ALA A 240 17.16 20.41 19.93
C ALA A 240 18.31 19.40 19.90
N GLY A 241 18.78 19.06 18.71
CA GLY A 241 20.02 18.31 18.55
C GLY A 241 19.86 17.02 17.74
N VAL A 242 20.79 16.86 16.80
CA VAL A 242 20.98 15.65 15.99
C VAL A 242 21.42 14.51 16.93
N GLY A 243 20.53 13.58 17.16
CA GLY A 243 20.83 12.38 17.93
C GLY A 243 19.68 11.40 17.80
N VAL A 244 20.02 10.14 17.56
CA VAL A 244 19.08 9.03 17.57
C VAL A 244 18.44 8.98 18.97
N GLY A 245 17.20 9.47 19.07
CA GLY A 245 16.47 9.54 20.33
C GLY A 245 15.08 8.94 20.19
N THR A 246 14.79 7.95 21.01
CA THR A 246 13.44 7.43 21.23
C THR A 246 12.67 8.46 22.05
N VAL A 247 11.64 9.07 21.46
CA VAL A 247 10.75 9.96 22.23
C VAL A 247 9.58 9.12 22.72
N ALA A 248 9.58 8.81 24.01
CA ALA A 248 8.46 8.21 24.69
C ALA A 248 7.60 9.35 25.28
N ALA A 249 6.42 9.58 24.76
CA ALA A 249 5.44 10.45 25.37
C ALA A 249 4.52 9.59 26.27
N ALA A 250 4.65 9.73 27.57
CA ALA A 250 3.75 9.13 28.53
C ALA A 250 2.54 10.07 28.75
N ALA A 251 1.36 9.69 28.27
CA ALA A 251 0.11 10.30 28.69
C ALA A 251 -0.54 9.41 29.74
N VAL A 252 -0.83 9.99 30.89
CA VAL A 252 -1.52 9.31 32.00
C VAL A 252 -2.98 9.09 31.59
N GLY A 253 -3.38 7.83 31.33
CA GLY A 253 -4.77 7.46 31.12
C GLY A 253 -5.08 6.55 29.92
N ALA A 254 -4.25 6.48 28.91
CA ALA A 254 -4.31 5.45 27.86
C ALA A 254 -2.95 5.38 27.18
N ALA A 255 -2.22 4.28 27.37
CA ALA A 255 -0.91 4.08 26.79
C ALA A 255 -1.04 3.86 25.28
N VAL A 256 -0.78 4.90 24.49
CA VAL A 256 -0.51 4.77 23.05
C VAL A 256 1.00 4.90 22.86
N VAL A 257 1.66 3.78 22.67
CA VAL A 257 3.08 3.77 22.30
C VAL A 257 3.18 4.02 20.79
N VAL A 258 3.55 5.24 20.41
CA VAL A 258 3.88 5.58 19.02
C VAL A 258 5.40 5.49 18.87
N GLY A 259 5.89 4.41 18.30
CA GLY A 259 7.30 4.28 17.92
C GLY A 259 7.53 4.97 16.56
N VAL A 260 8.24 6.09 16.56
CA VAL A 260 8.72 6.73 15.33
C VAL A 260 10.19 6.31 15.15
N VAL A 261 10.46 5.50 14.12
CA VAL A 261 11.83 5.19 13.72
C VAL A 261 12.22 6.17 12.61
N VAL A 262 13.08 7.12 12.93
CA VAL A 262 13.71 8.00 11.93
C VAL A 262 15.05 7.39 11.54
N GLN A 263 15.16 6.87 10.34
CA GLN A 263 16.47 6.51 9.77
C GLN A 263 17.10 7.75 9.14
N ALA A 264 18.13 8.28 9.75
CA ALA A 264 18.99 9.30 9.15
C ALA A 264 20.08 8.59 8.33
N THR A 265 20.08 8.83 7.02
CA THR A 265 21.24 8.50 6.17
C THR A 265 22.34 9.51 6.46
N SER A 266 23.40 9.06 7.16
CA SER A 266 24.59 9.87 7.38
C SER A 266 25.36 10.06 6.08
N GLY A 267 25.29 11.27 5.52
CA GLY A 267 26.22 11.72 4.49
C GLY A 267 27.62 11.89 5.10
N THR A 268 28.57 11.13 4.63
CA THR A 268 29.98 11.23 5.00
C THR A 268 30.54 12.56 4.45
N THR A 269 30.77 13.55 5.32
CA THR A 269 31.55 14.72 4.97
C THR A 269 33.03 14.38 5.14
N THR A 270 33.73 14.27 4.02
CA THR A 270 35.19 14.16 3.97
C THR A 270 35.78 15.51 4.35
N ALA A 271 36.42 15.59 5.51
CA ALA A 271 37.21 16.76 5.90
C ALA A 271 38.54 16.74 5.13
N THR A 272 38.75 17.72 4.28
CA THR A 272 40.05 17.96 3.63
C THR A 272 40.93 18.73 4.59
N HIS A 273 42.01 18.09 5.05
CA HIS A 273 43.07 18.74 5.80
C HIS A 273 44.03 19.42 4.83
N HIS A 274 44.16 20.75 4.87
CA HIS A 274 45.22 21.49 4.25
C HIS A 274 46.40 21.63 5.26
N HIS A 275 47.58 21.14 4.81
CA HIS A 275 48.86 21.59 5.29
C HIS A 275 49.34 22.76 4.53
#